data_b8b7784804f302877fddf91ecf385ec9
#
_entry.id   b8b7784804f302877fddf91ecf385ec9
#
_cell.length_a   1.000
_cell.length_b   1.000
_cell.length_c   1.000
_cell.angle_alpha   90.00
_cell.angle_beta   90.00
_cell.angle_gamma   90.00
#
_symmetry.space_group_name_H-M   'P 1'
#
loop_
_entity.id
_entity.type
_entity.pdbx_description
1 polymer ?
#
loop_
_entity_poly.entity_id
_entity_poly.type
_entity_poly.pdbx_seq_one_letter_code
_entity_poly.pdbx_strand_id
1 'polypeptide(L)'
;MRIDVAALTQLPDDFAGWLSDGESVSQENTIFTVAHCDQIPAGLLTMDLEPPRATVTFHFVQPELRDLGVGEALLEAALLRAKQAGCTSCAAWVPTGDRIAKLTYEALGFRSDLIRVTRTL
;
A
#
# COMPACT_ATOMS: atom_id res chain seq x y z
N MET A 1 12.33 16.50 8.68
CA MET A 1 11.00 15.85 8.64
C MET A 1 11.13 14.42 9.12
N ARG A 2 10.26 14.04 10.03
CA ARG A 2 10.26 12.69 10.57
C ARG A 2 9.11 11.88 9.96
N ILE A 3 9.43 10.71 9.41
CA ILE A 3 8.45 9.77 8.87
C ILE A 3 8.35 8.58 9.82
N ASP A 4 7.16 8.38 10.38
CA ASP A 4 6.88 7.23 11.24
C ASP A 4 5.91 6.30 10.50
N VAL A 5 6.26 5.01 10.44
CA VAL A 5 5.46 4.00 9.73
C VAL A 5 5.14 2.84 10.65
N ALA A 6 3.89 2.38 10.60
CA ALA A 6 3.45 1.23 11.37
C ALA A 6 2.48 0.37 10.58
N ALA A 7 2.63 -0.96 10.68
CA ALA A 7 1.71 -1.92 10.06
C ALA A 7 0.76 -2.41 11.16
N LEU A 8 -0.53 -2.14 10.99
CA LEU A 8 -1.56 -2.33 12.03
C LEU A 8 -2.68 -3.24 11.55
N THR A 9 -3.39 -3.84 12.50
CA THR A 9 -4.54 -4.69 12.20
C THR A 9 -5.86 -3.92 12.13
N GLN A 10 -5.85 -2.65 12.53
CA GLN A 10 -7.02 -1.79 12.49
C GLN A 10 -6.63 -0.41 11.95
N LEU A 11 -7.56 0.22 11.22
CA LEU A 11 -7.34 1.56 10.69
C LEU A 11 -7.42 2.57 11.84
N PRO A 12 -6.37 3.37 12.07
CA PRO A 12 -6.42 4.42 13.09
C PRO A 12 -7.47 5.49 12.77
N ASP A 13 -8.02 6.11 13.82
CA ASP A 13 -9.08 7.11 13.68
C ASP A 13 -8.67 8.33 12.85
N ASP A 14 -7.41 8.72 12.90
CA ASP A 14 -6.92 9.86 12.13
C ASP A 14 -6.82 9.58 10.63
N PHE A 15 -7.07 8.34 10.21
CA PHE A 15 -7.19 7.96 8.80
C PHE A 15 -8.65 7.71 8.40
N ALA A 16 -9.61 8.05 9.25
CA ALA A 16 -11.02 7.92 8.92
C ALA A 16 -11.34 8.72 7.66
N GLY A 17 -12.11 8.10 6.75
CA GLY A 17 -12.47 8.74 5.49
C GLY A 17 -11.45 8.59 4.36
N TRP A 18 -10.28 8.02 4.63
CA TRP A 18 -9.29 7.75 3.59
C TRP A 18 -9.72 6.63 2.64
N LEU A 19 -10.53 5.69 3.14
CA LEU A 19 -11.06 4.58 2.35
C LEU A 19 -12.53 4.84 2.01
N SER A 20 -12.90 4.63 0.77
CA SER A 20 -14.29 4.73 0.35
C SER A 20 -15.03 3.41 0.64
N ASP A 21 -16.38 3.44 0.56
CA ASP A 21 -17.23 2.31 0.92
C ASP A 21 -16.98 1.05 0.09
N GLY A 22 -16.38 1.16 -1.06
CA GLY A 22 -16.06 0.00 -1.90
C GLY A 22 -14.66 -0.54 -1.68
N GLU A 23 -13.88 0.10 -0.83
CA GLU A 23 -12.51 -0.30 -0.55
C GLU A 23 -12.46 -1.15 0.71
N SER A 24 -11.40 -1.92 0.83
CA SER A 24 -11.28 -2.92 1.87
C SER A 24 -11.47 -2.37 3.27
N VAL A 25 -12.59 -2.72 3.89
CA VAL A 25 -12.89 -2.38 5.27
C VAL A 25 -12.61 -3.60 6.12
N SER A 26 -11.78 -3.45 7.13
CA SER A 26 -11.43 -4.44 8.14
C SER A 26 -11.92 -5.87 7.91
N GLN A 27 -11.11 -6.63 7.23
CA GLN A 27 -11.25 -8.07 7.21
C GLN A 27 -10.15 -8.65 8.11
N GLU A 28 -10.35 -9.85 8.61
CA GLU A 28 -9.39 -10.48 9.50
C GLU A 28 -7.96 -10.52 8.94
N ASN A 29 -7.83 -10.46 7.61
CA ASN A 29 -6.56 -10.62 6.91
C ASN A 29 -6.00 -9.30 6.39
N THR A 30 -6.62 -8.17 6.70
CA THR A 30 -6.18 -6.89 6.17
C THR A 30 -5.19 -6.23 7.12
N ILE A 31 -4.07 -5.79 6.57
CA ILE A 31 -3.08 -4.99 7.29
C ILE A 31 -3.15 -3.56 6.78
N PHE A 32 -3.22 -2.63 7.72
CA PHE A 32 -3.22 -1.19 7.44
C PHE A 32 -1.84 -0.65 7.79
N THR A 33 -1.06 -0.31 6.78
CA THR A 33 0.25 0.30 6.99
C THR A 33 0.07 1.81 6.85
N VAL A 34 0.36 2.53 7.92
CA VAL A 34 0.12 3.98 7.98
C VAL A 34 1.43 4.70 8.14
N ALA A 35 1.52 5.89 7.55
CA ALA A 35 2.66 6.77 7.69
C ALA A 35 2.21 8.14 8.21
N HIS A 36 2.98 8.68 9.13
CA HIS A 36 2.83 10.04 9.64
C HIS A 36 4.10 10.82 9.33
N CYS A 37 3.95 12.04 8.87
CA CYS A 37 5.06 12.98 8.72
C CYS A 37 4.89 14.07 9.77
N ASP A 38 5.82 14.15 10.73
CA ASP A 38 5.74 15.10 11.84
C ASP A 38 4.36 15.05 12.51
N GLN A 39 3.86 13.83 12.76
CA GLN A 39 2.58 13.52 13.42
C GLN A 39 1.33 13.79 12.58
N ILE A 40 1.50 14.16 11.31
CA ILE A 40 0.36 14.38 10.41
C ILE A 40 0.17 13.14 9.54
N PRO A 41 -1.08 12.64 9.37
CA PRO A 41 -1.32 11.50 8.48
C PRO A 41 -0.81 11.80 7.06
N ALA A 42 0.11 10.98 6.59
CA ALA A 42 0.81 11.22 5.34
C ALA A 42 0.48 10.20 4.26
N GLY A 43 0.26 8.95 4.63
CA GLY A 43 0.02 7.90 3.66
C GLY A 43 -0.59 6.67 4.29
N LEU A 44 -1.24 5.86 3.44
CA LEU A 44 -1.90 4.63 3.84
C LEU A 44 -1.71 3.58 2.75
N LEU A 45 -1.39 2.38 3.17
CA LEU A 45 -1.34 1.22 2.29
C LEU A 45 -2.15 0.10 2.95
N THR A 46 -3.13 -0.46 2.22
CA THR A 46 -3.85 -1.64 2.70
C THR A 46 -3.40 -2.86 1.94
N MET A 47 -3.31 -3.98 2.64
CA MET A 47 -2.81 -5.22 2.08
C MET A 47 -3.60 -6.38 2.66
N ASP A 48 -4.08 -7.26 1.79
CA ASP A 48 -4.74 -8.49 2.20
C ASP A 48 -3.71 -9.61 2.28
N LEU A 49 -3.73 -10.36 3.38
CA LEU A 49 -2.84 -11.49 3.60
C LEU A 49 -3.58 -12.79 3.36
N GLU A 50 -3.16 -13.54 2.37
CA GLU A 50 -3.63 -14.89 2.09
C GLU A 50 -2.40 -15.77 1.85
N PRO A 51 -1.67 -16.15 2.93
CA PRO A 51 -0.44 -16.89 2.75
C PRO A 51 -0.62 -18.09 1.81
N PRO A 52 0.28 -18.28 0.86
CA PRO A 52 1.60 -17.63 0.73
C PRO A 52 1.62 -16.31 -0.03
N ARG A 53 0.46 -15.70 -0.34
CA ARG A 53 0.38 -14.46 -1.12
C ARG A 53 -0.16 -13.30 -0.30
N ALA A 54 0.40 -12.11 -0.55
CA ALA A 54 -0.14 -10.85 -0.09
C ALA A 54 -0.56 -10.02 -1.32
N THR A 55 -1.58 -9.19 -1.17
CA THR A 55 -2.05 -8.32 -2.26
C THR A 55 -2.27 -6.92 -1.73
N VAL A 56 -1.59 -5.94 -2.33
CA VAL A 56 -1.82 -4.53 -2.02
C VAL A 56 -3.13 -4.12 -2.69
N THR A 57 -4.06 -3.62 -1.89
CA THR A 57 -5.39 -3.23 -2.36
C THR A 57 -5.59 -1.72 -2.42
N PHE A 58 -4.77 -0.95 -1.71
CA PHE A 58 -4.83 0.50 -1.69
C PHE A 58 -3.47 1.05 -1.31
N HIS A 59 -3.04 2.13 -1.97
CA HIS A 59 -1.76 2.75 -1.68
C HIS A 59 -1.85 4.23 -2.06
N PHE A 60 -1.88 5.09 -1.06
CA PHE A 60 -2.06 6.53 -1.26
C PHE A 60 -1.14 7.34 -0.36
N VAL A 61 -0.54 8.37 -0.91
CA VAL A 61 0.27 9.35 -0.19
C VAL A 61 -0.31 10.72 -0.49
N GLN A 62 -0.45 11.54 0.56
CA GLN A 62 -0.91 12.92 0.40
C GLN A 62 -0.07 13.64 -0.66
N PRO A 63 -0.70 14.37 -1.61
CA PRO A 63 0.02 14.99 -2.72
C PRO A 63 1.18 15.88 -2.29
N GLU A 64 1.02 16.63 -1.20
CA GLU A 64 2.05 17.54 -0.69
C GLU A 64 3.27 16.80 -0.14
N LEU A 65 3.13 15.51 0.15
CA LEU A 65 4.16 14.70 0.78
C LEU A 65 4.73 13.64 -0.17
N ARG A 66 4.36 13.70 -1.43
CA ARG A 66 4.92 12.81 -2.45
C ARG A 66 6.36 13.19 -2.75
N ASP A 67 7.12 12.25 -3.30
CA ASP A 67 8.53 12.39 -3.61
C ASP A 67 9.45 12.57 -2.39
N LEU A 68 8.93 12.29 -1.20
CA LEU A 68 9.70 12.34 0.05
C LEU A 68 10.02 10.95 0.60
N GLY A 69 9.72 9.90 -0.15
CA GLY A 69 10.00 8.52 0.27
C GLY A 69 8.89 7.88 1.12
N VAL A 70 7.76 8.53 1.31
CA VAL A 70 6.66 7.99 2.12
C VAL A 70 6.08 6.72 1.49
N GLY A 71 5.84 6.73 0.18
CA GLY A 71 5.28 5.57 -0.51
C GLY A 71 6.18 4.34 -0.44
N GLU A 72 7.48 4.54 -0.58
CA GLU A 72 8.44 3.45 -0.45
C GLU A 72 8.50 2.93 0.98
N ALA A 73 8.50 3.81 1.97
CA ALA A 73 8.53 3.42 3.38
C ALA A 73 7.30 2.59 3.75
N LEU A 74 6.12 2.99 3.27
CA LEU A 74 4.89 2.22 3.46
C LEU A 74 5.01 0.81 2.88
N LEU A 75 5.48 0.73 1.64
CA LEU A 75 5.59 -0.55 0.95
C LEU A 75 6.63 -1.46 1.62
N GLU A 76 7.77 -0.92 2.02
CA GLU A 76 8.79 -1.69 2.73
C GLU A 76 8.23 -2.28 4.04
N ALA A 77 7.52 -1.47 4.82
CA ALA A 77 6.93 -1.93 6.07
C ALA A 77 5.85 -3.00 5.82
N ALA A 78 5.04 -2.81 4.79
CA ALA A 78 4.02 -3.77 4.42
C ALA A 78 4.64 -5.11 3.98
N LEU A 79 5.69 -5.07 3.18
CA LEU A 79 6.38 -6.28 2.72
C LEU A 79 7.00 -7.05 3.88
N LEU A 80 7.60 -6.34 4.83
CA LEU A 80 8.14 -6.97 6.03
C LEU A 80 7.05 -7.67 6.82
N ARG A 81 5.91 -7.01 6.99
CA ARG A 81 4.77 -7.59 7.70
C ARG A 81 4.21 -8.82 7.00
N ALA A 82 4.12 -8.79 5.67
CA ALA A 82 3.68 -9.93 4.88
C ALA A 82 4.63 -11.12 5.04
N LYS A 83 5.93 -10.86 5.01
CA LYS A 83 6.94 -11.90 5.21
C LYS A 83 6.82 -12.53 6.59
N GLN A 84 6.61 -11.73 7.62
CA GLN A 84 6.41 -12.21 8.99
C GLN A 84 5.16 -13.08 9.12
N ALA A 85 4.14 -12.84 8.29
CA ALA A 85 2.91 -13.61 8.26
C ALA A 85 3.00 -14.90 7.43
N GLY A 86 4.16 -15.19 6.85
CA GLY A 86 4.35 -16.40 6.05
C GLY A 86 4.12 -16.23 4.56
N CYS A 87 3.95 -15.01 4.07
CA CYS A 87 3.82 -14.76 2.64
C CYS A 87 5.17 -14.83 1.95
N THR A 88 5.18 -15.42 0.75
CA THR A 88 6.38 -15.55 -0.08
C THR A 88 6.30 -14.70 -1.34
N SER A 89 5.14 -14.11 -1.63
CA SER A 89 4.95 -13.21 -2.76
C SER A 89 3.97 -12.10 -2.41
N CYS A 90 4.10 -10.97 -3.11
CA CYS A 90 3.18 -9.86 -2.98
C CYS A 90 2.85 -9.32 -4.37
N ALA A 91 1.58 -9.06 -4.61
CA ALA A 91 1.10 -8.49 -5.86
C ALA A 91 0.46 -7.12 -5.61
N ALA A 92 0.50 -6.28 -6.63
CA ALA A 92 -0.17 -4.98 -6.62
C ALA A 92 -0.65 -4.66 -8.02
N TRP A 93 -1.75 -3.92 -8.13
CA TRP A 93 -2.24 -3.42 -9.40
C TRP A 93 -1.80 -1.97 -9.56
N VAL A 94 -1.11 -1.69 -10.65
CA VAL A 94 -0.64 -0.34 -10.97
C VAL A 94 -1.38 0.13 -12.20
N PRO A 95 -2.09 1.28 -12.13
CA PRO A 95 -2.80 1.79 -13.30
C PRO A 95 -1.85 2.06 -14.46
N THR A 96 -2.31 1.76 -15.66
CA THR A 96 -1.56 2.06 -16.89
C THR A 96 -1.30 3.55 -16.97
N GLY A 97 -0.05 3.94 -17.21
CA GLY A 97 0.33 5.35 -17.30
C GLY A 97 0.77 5.96 -15.99
N ASP A 98 0.56 5.30 -14.86
CA ASP A 98 1.07 5.77 -13.57
C ASP A 98 2.53 5.36 -13.41
N ARG A 99 3.42 6.15 -13.99
CA ARG A 99 4.85 5.84 -14.01
C ARG A 99 5.49 5.94 -12.64
N ILE A 100 5.01 6.86 -11.81
CA ILE A 100 5.57 7.07 -10.47
C ILE A 100 5.27 5.85 -9.59
N ALA A 101 4.02 5.38 -9.60
CA ALA A 101 3.67 4.17 -8.87
C ALA A 101 4.46 2.97 -9.37
N LYS A 102 4.57 2.81 -10.70
CA LYS A 102 5.33 1.70 -11.28
C LYS A 102 6.79 1.71 -10.84
N LEU A 103 7.43 2.88 -10.87
CA LEU A 103 8.82 3.01 -10.44
C LEU A 103 9.00 2.70 -8.96
N THR A 104 8.05 3.10 -8.11
CA THR A 104 8.09 2.78 -6.68
C THR A 104 8.10 1.28 -6.45
N TYR A 105 7.21 0.55 -7.13
CA TYR A 105 7.15 -0.91 -6.99
C TYR A 105 8.39 -1.59 -7.59
N GLU A 106 8.82 -1.17 -8.76
CA GLU A 106 10.01 -1.74 -9.41
C GLU A 106 11.27 -1.53 -8.56
N ALA A 107 11.39 -0.38 -7.91
CA ALA A 107 12.53 -0.09 -7.02
C ALA A 107 12.62 -1.08 -5.85
N LEU A 108 11.50 -1.68 -5.45
CA LEU A 108 11.44 -2.67 -4.37
C LEU A 108 11.33 -4.10 -4.89
N GLY A 109 11.70 -4.33 -6.14
CA GLY A 109 11.82 -5.67 -6.69
C GLY A 109 10.58 -6.24 -7.36
N PHE A 110 9.51 -5.47 -7.49
CA PHE A 110 8.33 -5.91 -8.21
C PHE A 110 8.59 -5.91 -9.71
N ARG A 111 7.99 -6.85 -10.40
CA ARG A 111 8.05 -6.94 -11.86
C ARG A 111 6.64 -7.12 -12.41
N SER A 112 6.41 -6.58 -13.62
CA SER A 112 5.13 -6.78 -14.29
C SER A 112 5.02 -8.23 -14.76
N ASP A 113 3.93 -8.90 -14.40
CA ASP A 113 3.68 -10.29 -14.81
C ASP A 113 2.37 -10.43 -15.59
N LEU A 114 1.45 -9.48 -15.48
CA LEU A 114 0.18 -9.51 -16.20
C LEU A 114 -0.14 -8.14 -16.76
N ILE A 115 -0.76 -8.13 -17.93
CA ILE A 115 -1.29 -6.91 -18.54
C ILE A 115 -2.80 -7.07 -18.67
N ARG A 116 -3.55 -6.14 -18.08
CA ARG A 116 -5.00 -6.07 -18.23
C ARG A 116 -5.33 -5.21 -19.44
N VAL A 117 -6.11 -5.77 -20.37
CA VAL A 117 -6.57 -5.00 -21.52
C VAL A 117 -8.08 -4.79 -21.40
N THR A 118 -8.54 -3.58 -21.69
CA THR A 118 -9.96 -3.25 -21.60
C THR A 118 -10.39 -2.46 -22.84
N ARG A 119 -11.67 -2.56 -23.13
CA ARG A 119 -12.28 -1.78 -24.20
C ARG A 119 -13.70 -1.40 -23.76
N THR A 120 -14.08 -0.16 -24.02
CA THR A 120 -15.47 0.27 -23.86
C THR A 120 -16.30 -0.25 -25.03
N LEU A 121 -17.40 -0.87 -24.72
CA LEU A 121 -18.33 -1.40 -25.72
C LEU A 121 -19.36 -0.37 -26.15
#